data_29f4db8e31b9bfccecf1d89eb7b34db2
#
_entry.id   29f4db8e31b9bfccecf1d89eb7b34db2
#
_cell.length_a   1.000
_cell.length_b   1.000
_cell.length_c   1.000
_cell.angle_alpha   90.00
_cell.angle_beta   90.00
_cell.angle_gamma   90.00
#
_symmetry.space_group_name_H-M   'P 1'
#
loop_
_entity.id
_entity.type
_entity.pdbx_description
1 polymer ?
#
loop_
_entity_poly.entity_id
_entity_poly.type
_entity_poly.pdbx_seq_one_letter_code
_entity_poly.pdbx_strand_id
1 'polypeptide(L)'
;MKRLTTLLLAAGLICSAFSAANAADIKAKGMWDFSFEYTNDSFDKHNSSDRFGAAQRLRTQIDVIASESLKGVVYFEIGDTHWGHAKDGASLGTDGRTVEVRYSYIDWAIPETDVLVRMGLQPFVMPGFVAGSAVLDGDGAGITIGGNFTENVGANLFWLRAENDNTNGYGKWHDDQNNAMDFVGLTLPLTFDGVKITPWGMYGFVGSRSLGGDAKGDIDDMRAGMLPVLPSGSDLTTLEGNRSEGNAWWVGITGEMTTFSPFRLA
;
A
#
# COMPACT_ATOMS: atom_id res chain seq x y z
N MET A 1 -18.05 22.25 34.92
CA MET A 1 -16.77 22.17 35.64
C MET A 1 -16.16 20.76 35.61
N LYS A 2 -16.90 19.66 35.90
CA LYS A 2 -16.34 18.27 35.88
C LYS A 2 -15.71 17.85 34.54
N ARG A 3 -16.25 18.25 33.39
CA ARG A 3 -15.71 17.90 32.08
C ARG A 3 -14.39 18.62 31.73
N LEU A 4 -14.22 19.84 32.24
CA LEU A 4 -13.00 20.63 32.06
C LEU A 4 -11.82 20.06 32.84
N THR A 5 -12.10 19.60 34.07
CA THR A 5 -11.12 18.94 34.95
C THR A 5 -10.67 17.60 34.40
N THR A 6 -11.59 16.83 33.79
CA THR A 6 -11.21 15.55 33.11
C THR A 6 -10.35 15.77 31.89
N LEU A 7 -10.64 16.80 31.09
CA LEU A 7 -9.83 17.18 29.91
C LEU A 7 -8.45 17.68 30.34
N LEU A 8 -8.33 18.47 31.38
CA LEU A 8 -7.06 18.95 31.93
C LEU A 8 -6.22 17.81 32.54
N LEU A 9 -6.88 16.84 33.20
CA LEU A 9 -6.20 15.65 33.73
C LEU A 9 -5.72 14.73 32.59
N ALA A 10 -6.52 14.53 31.54
CA ALA A 10 -6.12 13.77 30.38
C ALA A 10 -4.96 14.44 29.61
N ALA A 11 -5.03 15.76 29.44
CA ALA A 11 -3.93 16.52 28.83
C ALA A 11 -2.66 16.48 29.69
N GLY A 12 -2.79 16.58 31.04
CA GLY A 12 -1.69 16.47 31.97
C GLY A 12 -1.04 15.09 31.98
N LEU A 13 -1.83 14.01 31.88
CA LEU A 13 -1.33 12.63 31.76
C LEU A 13 -0.60 12.41 30.42
N ILE A 14 -1.11 12.95 29.34
CA ILE A 14 -0.44 12.90 28.03
C ILE A 14 0.88 13.67 28.10
N CYS A 15 0.90 14.89 28.64
CA CYS A 15 2.13 15.68 28.77
C CYS A 15 3.15 15.05 29.73
N SER A 16 2.71 14.38 30.81
CA SER A 16 3.62 13.70 31.76
C SER A 16 4.21 12.40 31.17
N ALA A 17 3.50 11.74 30.25
CA ALA A 17 4.04 10.59 29.53
C ALA A 17 5.15 11.00 28.54
N PHE A 18 5.12 12.22 28.03
CA PHE A 18 6.18 12.75 27.17
C PHE A 18 7.43 13.22 27.94
N SER A 19 7.34 13.51 29.23
CA SER A 19 8.49 13.98 30.03
C SER A 19 9.43 12.86 30.49
N ALA A 20 9.08 11.59 30.31
CA ALA A 20 9.95 10.43 30.55
C ALA A 20 10.41 9.73 29.27
N ALA A 21 9.94 10.20 28.10
CA ALA A 21 10.37 9.64 26.82
C ALA A 21 11.76 10.23 26.46
N ASN A 22 12.76 9.38 26.27
CA ASN A 22 13.90 9.73 25.47
C ASN A 22 13.38 10.38 24.17
N ALA A 23 13.97 11.51 23.77
CA ALA A 23 13.55 12.19 22.55
C ALA A 23 13.50 11.15 21.39
N ALA A 24 12.36 11.05 20.73
CA ALA A 24 12.21 10.13 19.62
C ALA A 24 13.28 10.45 18.57
N ASP A 25 13.99 9.44 18.11
CA ASP A 25 14.94 9.60 17.02
C ASP A 25 14.17 9.73 15.70
N ILE A 26 14.49 10.76 14.91
CA ILE A 26 13.84 11.01 13.63
C ILE A 26 14.86 10.76 12.53
N LYS A 27 14.56 9.81 11.64
CA LYS A 27 15.35 9.51 10.46
C LYS A 27 14.55 9.83 9.21
N ALA A 28 15.18 10.55 8.29
CA ALA A 28 14.59 10.85 6.99
C ALA A 28 15.45 10.25 5.88
N LYS A 29 14.78 9.66 4.89
CA LYS A 29 15.39 9.19 3.64
C LYS A 29 14.46 9.49 2.49
N GLY A 30 15.03 9.68 1.29
CA GLY A 30 14.21 10.01 0.14
C GLY A 30 14.93 9.75 -1.16
N MET A 31 14.17 9.88 -2.25
CA MET A 31 14.65 9.74 -3.60
C MET A 31 14.04 10.84 -4.46
N TRP A 32 14.90 11.56 -5.18
CA TRP A 32 14.50 12.39 -6.30
C TRP A 32 14.72 11.63 -7.60
N ASP A 33 13.68 11.56 -8.39
CA ASP A 33 13.69 10.99 -9.71
C ASP A 33 13.44 12.11 -10.73
N PHE A 34 14.33 12.22 -11.73
CA PHE A 34 14.20 13.14 -12.83
C PHE A 34 14.27 12.36 -14.12
N SER A 35 13.28 12.51 -14.98
CA SER A 35 13.26 11.90 -16.31
C SER A 35 13.28 12.96 -17.40
N PHE A 36 14.07 12.71 -18.41
CA PHE A 36 14.12 13.49 -19.64
C PHE A 36 13.95 12.53 -20.79
N GLU A 37 12.90 12.71 -21.57
CA GLU A 37 12.54 11.83 -22.64
C GLU A 37 12.42 12.61 -23.96
N TYR A 38 13.04 12.08 -25.00
CA TYR A 38 12.81 12.53 -26.37
C TYR A 38 12.22 11.38 -27.17
N THR A 39 11.02 11.56 -27.69
CA THR A 39 10.34 10.58 -28.54
C THR A 39 10.17 11.11 -29.94
N ASN A 40 10.54 10.25 -30.91
CA ASN A 40 10.28 10.48 -32.33
C ASN A 40 9.38 9.35 -32.83
N ASP A 41 8.12 9.66 -33.12
CA ASP A 41 7.14 8.71 -33.66
C ASP A 41 7.36 8.48 -35.17
N SER A 42 8.49 7.87 -35.53
CA SER A 42 8.83 7.59 -36.94
C SER A 42 8.00 6.47 -37.58
N PHE A 43 7.22 5.73 -36.78
CA PHE A 43 6.38 4.63 -37.27
C PHE A 43 5.04 5.08 -37.82
N ASP A 44 4.53 6.25 -37.44
CA ASP A 44 3.31 6.84 -37.98
C ASP A 44 3.64 8.04 -38.86
N LYS A 45 3.68 7.84 -40.16
CA LYS A 45 3.96 8.88 -41.17
C LYS A 45 2.94 10.00 -41.21
N HIS A 46 1.79 9.86 -40.56
CA HIS A 46 0.70 10.82 -40.60
C HIS A 46 0.60 11.66 -39.33
N ASN A 47 1.30 11.27 -38.26
CA ASN A 47 1.20 11.90 -36.94
C ASN A 47 2.55 11.99 -36.21
N SER A 48 3.65 12.06 -36.96
CA SER A 48 5.00 12.16 -36.40
C SER A 48 5.19 13.55 -35.77
N SER A 49 5.09 13.63 -34.47
CA SER A 49 5.54 14.81 -33.72
C SER A 49 6.65 14.39 -32.77
N ASP A 50 7.81 14.99 -32.99
CA ASP A 50 8.89 14.92 -32.02
C ASP A 50 8.44 15.52 -30.72
N ARG A 51 8.63 14.82 -29.61
CA ARG A 51 8.27 15.30 -28.27
C ARG A 51 9.49 15.24 -27.37
N PHE A 52 9.70 16.34 -26.67
CA PHE A 52 10.59 16.36 -25.53
C PHE A 52 9.75 16.49 -24.25
N GLY A 53 9.93 15.57 -23.32
CA GLY A 53 9.32 15.57 -22.01
C GLY A 53 10.36 15.68 -20.91
N ALA A 54 10.01 16.37 -19.84
CA ALA A 54 10.76 16.36 -18.61
C ALA A 54 9.79 16.20 -17.44
N ALA A 55 10.11 15.33 -16.50
CA ALA A 55 9.29 15.08 -15.33
C ALA A 55 10.16 14.86 -14.10
N GLN A 56 9.56 15.05 -12.94
CA GLN A 56 10.19 14.78 -11.65
C GLN A 56 9.23 14.14 -10.67
N ARG A 57 9.80 13.38 -9.73
CA ARG A 57 9.11 12.82 -8.57
C ARG A 57 10.03 12.91 -7.36
N LEU A 58 9.47 13.28 -6.23
CA LEU A 58 10.13 13.20 -4.92
C LEU A 58 9.36 12.23 -4.04
N ARG A 59 10.08 11.30 -3.43
CA ARG A 59 9.56 10.42 -2.39
C ARG A 59 10.40 10.59 -1.13
N THR A 60 9.75 10.83 0.01
CA THR A 60 10.42 11.04 1.30
C THR A 60 9.76 10.24 2.39
N GLN A 61 10.54 9.41 3.07
CA GLN A 61 10.12 8.66 4.24
C GLN A 61 10.71 9.31 5.50
N ILE A 62 9.86 9.45 6.52
CA ILE A 62 10.23 9.88 7.86
C ILE A 62 9.92 8.74 8.81
N ASP A 63 10.94 8.24 9.49
CA ASP A 63 10.84 7.25 10.55
C ASP A 63 10.92 7.96 11.90
N VAL A 64 9.91 7.82 12.74
CA VAL A 64 9.85 8.32 14.12
C VAL A 64 10.05 7.13 15.05
N ILE A 65 11.25 6.99 15.60
CA ILE A 65 11.65 5.86 16.43
C ILE A 65 11.40 6.24 17.89
N ALA A 66 10.32 5.72 18.48
CA ALA A 66 9.94 5.98 19.86
C ALA A 66 10.71 5.09 20.85
N SER A 67 11.06 3.86 20.44
CA SER A 67 11.87 2.91 21.20
C SER A 67 12.48 1.87 20.25
N GLU A 68 13.27 0.94 20.77
CA GLU A 68 13.79 -0.21 19.99
C GLU A 68 12.66 -1.07 19.41
N SER A 69 11.51 -1.09 20.08
CA SER A 69 10.37 -1.93 19.68
C SER A 69 9.25 -1.17 18.97
N LEU A 70 9.26 0.17 18.94
CA LEU A 70 8.16 0.97 18.38
C LEU A 70 8.67 2.07 17.45
N LYS A 71 8.18 2.04 16.23
CA LYS A 71 8.51 3.00 15.18
C LYS A 71 7.24 3.41 14.41
N GLY A 72 7.05 4.70 14.20
CA GLY A 72 6.10 5.26 13.25
C GLY A 72 6.78 5.56 11.91
N VAL A 73 6.07 5.36 10.82
CA VAL A 73 6.56 5.67 9.47
C VAL A 73 5.53 6.52 8.75
N VAL A 74 5.98 7.62 8.15
CA VAL A 74 5.20 8.42 7.22
C VAL A 74 5.99 8.55 5.91
N TYR A 75 5.35 8.25 4.78
CA TYR A 75 5.96 8.28 3.47
C TYR A 75 5.17 9.19 2.55
N PHE A 76 5.81 10.25 2.14
CA PHE A 76 5.25 11.28 1.26
C PHE A 76 5.69 11.07 -0.17
N GLU A 77 4.81 11.42 -1.09
CA GLU A 77 5.11 11.56 -2.51
C GLU A 77 4.68 12.92 -3.02
N ILE A 78 5.56 13.59 -3.76
CA ILE A 78 5.26 14.71 -4.64
C ILE A 78 5.53 14.16 -6.03
N GLY A 79 4.46 13.66 -6.67
CA GLY A 79 4.64 12.76 -7.79
C GLY A 79 4.24 13.34 -9.12
N ASP A 80 4.85 12.74 -10.13
CA ASP A 80 4.65 12.83 -11.55
C ASP A 80 4.38 14.25 -12.04
N THR A 81 5.30 15.15 -11.68
CA THR A 81 5.24 16.55 -12.06
C THR A 81 5.90 16.72 -13.42
N HIS A 82 5.11 16.84 -14.48
CA HIS A 82 5.60 17.12 -15.82
C HIS A 82 5.89 18.60 -15.97
N TRP A 83 7.11 18.96 -16.31
CA TRP A 83 7.56 20.33 -16.44
C TRP A 83 6.79 21.06 -17.55
N GLY A 84 6.29 22.26 -17.22
CA GLY A 84 5.48 23.05 -18.12
C GLY A 84 3.99 22.70 -18.10
N HIS A 85 3.55 21.68 -17.38
CA HIS A 85 2.14 21.32 -17.27
C HIS A 85 1.48 22.06 -16.10
N ALA A 86 0.46 22.87 -16.40
CA ALA A 86 -0.27 23.63 -15.38
C ALA A 86 -1.04 22.73 -14.40
N LYS A 87 -1.60 21.61 -14.88
CA LYS A 87 -2.29 20.62 -14.03
C LYS A 87 -1.38 20.00 -12.98
N ASP A 88 -0.10 19.88 -13.29
CA ASP A 88 0.91 19.32 -12.38
C ASP A 88 1.58 20.42 -11.52
N GLY A 89 1.12 21.66 -11.62
CA GLY A 89 1.68 22.77 -10.90
C GLY A 89 3.09 23.16 -11.32
N ALA A 90 3.51 22.78 -12.53
CA ALA A 90 4.88 22.96 -13.03
C ALA A 90 4.98 23.91 -14.23
N SER A 91 3.91 24.63 -14.56
CA SER A 91 3.92 25.72 -15.52
C SER A 91 4.33 27.03 -14.86
N LEU A 92 4.84 27.97 -15.65
CA LEU A 92 5.21 29.29 -15.15
C LEU A 92 3.99 29.98 -14.49
N GLY A 93 4.14 30.39 -13.24
CA GLY A 93 3.09 31.07 -12.48
C GLY A 93 2.04 30.15 -11.83
N THR A 94 2.30 28.82 -11.74
CA THR A 94 1.45 27.89 -10.98
C THR A 94 2.02 27.62 -9.58
N ASP A 95 1.13 27.21 -8.64
CA ASP A 95 1.46 27.08 -7.20
C ASP A 95 2.09 25.72 -6.81
N GLY A 96 2.48 24.90 -7.76
CA GLY A 96 3.04 23.57 -7.47
C GLY A 96 1.97 22.50 -7.27
N ARG A 97 2.38 21.34 -6.71
CA ARG A 97 1.54 20.15 -6.55
C ARG A 97 1.31 19.83 -5.07
N THR A 98 0.19 19.20 -4.77
CA THR A 98 -0.09 18.69 -3.42
C THR A 98 0.87 17.57 -3.04
N VAL A 99 1.16 17.48 -1.75
CA VAL A 99 1.91 16.37 -1.16
C VAL A 99 0.93 15.23 -0.85
N GLU A 100 1.20 14.05 -1.34
CA GLU A 100 0.42 12.86 -1.09
C GLU A 100 1.08 12.00 0.00
N VAL A 101 0.27 11.40 0.86
CA VAL A 101 0.76 10.43 1.86
C VAL A 101 0.52 9.03 1.32
N ARG A 102 1.58 8.33 0.93
CA ARG A 102 1.48 6.95 0.45
C ARG A 102 1.40 5.95 1.59
N TYR A 103 2.24 6.12 2.64
CA TYR A 103 2.22 5.24 3.80
C TYR A 103 2.11 6.05 5.09
N SER A 104 1.35 5.51 6.02
CA SER A 104 1.28 6.00 7.39
C SER A 104 0.96 4.82 8.31
N TYR A 105 1.99 4.25 8.94
CA TYR A 105 1.84 3.06 9.76
C TYR A 105 2.76 3.08 10.97
N ILE A 106 2.47 2.22 11.93
CA ILE A 106 3.35 1.89 13.04
C ILE A 106 3.89 0.47 12.88
N ASP A 107 5.16 0.29 13.23
CA ASP A 107 5.81 -1.00 13.42
C ASP A 107 6.03 -1.23 14.91
N TRP A 108 5.51 -2.32 15.42
CA TRP A 108 5.73 -2.77 16.78
C TRP A 108 6.39 -4.16 16.77
N ALA A 109 7.68 -4.19 17.10
CA ALA A 109 8.39 -5.43 17.36
C ALA A 109 8.00 -5.93 18.75
N ILE A 110 7.39 -7.11 18.84
CA ILE A 110 7.01 -7.69 20.13
C ILE A 110 8.28 -8.04 20.89
N PRO A 111 8.52 -7.47 22.08
CA PRO A 111 9.74 -7.71 22.84
C PRO A 111 9.99 -9.21 23.06
N GLU A 112 11.28 -9.60 23.02
CA GLU A 112 11.75 -10.98 23.21
C GLU A 112 11.24 -12.00 22.18
N THR A 113 10.75 -11.52 21.02
CA THR A 113 10.29 -12.35 19.89
C THR A 113 10.78 -11.78 18.57
N ASP A 114 10.74 -12.60 17.50
CA ASP A 114 10.98 -12.15 16.13
C ASP A 114 9.69 -11.69 15.42
N VAL A 115 8.64 -11.39 16.19
CA VAL A 115 7.34 -10.99 15.64
C VAL A 115 7.24 -9.48 15.50
N LEU A 116 6.93 -9.03 14.29
CA LEU A 116 6.61 -7.66 13.96
C LEU A 116 5.11 -7.52 13.67
N VAL A 117 4.47 -6.56 14.31
CA VAL A 117 3.11 -6.13 14.00
C VAL A 117 3.18 -4.77 13.32
N ARG A 118 2.64 -4.68 12.10
CA ARG A 118 2.50 -3.43 11.37
C ARG A 118 1.03 -3.07 11.22
N MET A 119 0.67 -1.82 11.52
CA MET A 119 -0.70 -1.31 11.46
C MET A 119 -0.75 0.04 10.76
N GLY A 120 -1.65 0.20 9.81
CA GLY A 120 -1.91 1.46 9.11
C GLY A 120 -1.91 1.33 7.60
N LEU A 121 -1.78 2.47 6.92
CA LEU A 121 -1.64 2.53 5.46
C LEU A 121 -0.24 2.06 5.08
N GLN A 122 -0.14 0.94 4.38
CA GLN A 122 1.10 0.22 4.11
C GLN A 122 1.03 -0.53 2.78
N PRO A 123 2.18 -0.93 2.18
CA PRO A 123 2.17 -1.78 1.01
C PRO A 123 1.76 -3.22 1.37
N PHE A 124 0.91 -3.82 0.52
CA PHE A 124 0.54 -5.22 0.54
C PHE A 124 0.93 -5.86 -0.78
N VAL A 125 1.82 -6.83 -0.72
CA VAL A 125 2.34 -7.50 -1.93
C VAL A 125 2.37 -9.00 -1.67
N MET A 126 1.71 -9.77 -2.54
CA MET A 126 1.83 -11.21 -2.55
C MET A 126 3.13 -11.63 -3.24
N PRO A 127 3.68 -12.83 -2.93
CA PRO A 127 4.92 -13.27 -3.55
C PRO A 127 4.86 -13.30 -5.07
N GLY A 128 5.86 -12.71 -5.72
CA GLY A 128 6.05 -12.66 -7.17
C GLY A 128 7.51 -12.34 -7.49
N PHE A 129 8.00 -12.73 -8.68
CA PHE A 129 9.39 -12.51 -9.10
C PHE A 129 9.55 -11.58 -10.29
N VAL A 130 8.51 -11.42 -11.09
CA VAL A 130 8.55 -10.62 -12.31
C VAL A 130 7.51 -9.51 -12.21
N ALA A 131 7.97 -8.26 -12.20
CA ALA A 131 7.13 -7.06 -12.21
C ALA A 131 6.06 -7.00 -11.08
N GLY A 132 6.40 -7.51 -9.89
CA GLY A 132 5.47 -7.56 -8.75
C GLY A 132 4.54 -8.79 -8.77
N SER A 133 3.49 -8.76 -7.98
CA SER A 133 2.49 -9.82 -7.91
C SER A 133 1.30 -9.51 -8.81
N ALA A 134 0.93 -10.43 -9.66
CA ALA A 134 -0.29 -10.31 -10.47
C ALA A 134 -1.59 -10.48 -9.64
N VAL A 135 -1.49 -10.87 -8.37
CA VAL A 135 -2.65 -11.11 -7.50
C VAL A 135 -2.92 -9.94 -6.58
N LEU A 136 -1.90 -9.45 -5.88
CA LEU A 136 -1.99 -8.27 -5.02
C LEU A 136 -0.63 -7.59 -4.99
N ASP A 137 -0.60 -6.34 -5.43
CA ASP A 137 0.54 -5.43 -5.34
C ASP A 137 -0.02 -4.01 -5.28
N GLY A 138 -0.18 -3.49 -4.07
CA GLY A 138 -0.77 -2.17 -3.86
C GLY A 138 -0.65 -1.67 -2.43
N ASP A 139 -1.02 -0.42 -2.25
CA ASP A 139 -1.01 0.27 -0.97
C ASP A 139 -2.42 0.25 -0.36
N GLY A 140 -2.52 -0.03 0.93
CA GLY A 140 -3.81 -0.08 1.59
C GLY A 140 -3.72 -0.03 3.12
N ALA A 141 -4.87 0.09 3.76
CA ALA A 141 -4.96 0.13 5.22
C ALA A 141 -5.24 -1.26 5.79
N GLY A 142 -4.44 -1.67 6.76
CA GLY A 142 -4.59 -2.98 7.37
C GLY A 142 -3.57 -3.30 8.45
N ILE A 143 -3.49 -4.57 8.78
CA ILE A 143 -2.60 -5.11 9.80
C ILE A 143 -1.80 -6.25 9.19
N THR A 144 -0.50 -6.25 9.39
CA THR A 144 0.39 -7.37 9.07
C THR A 144 1.07 -7.85 10.34
N ILE A 145 1.09 -9.15 10.55
CA ILE A 145 1.79 -9.82 11.64
C ILE A 145 2.73 -10.84 11.02
N GLY A 146 4.02 -10.71 11.25
CA GLY A 146 4.99 -11.62 10.66
C GLY A 146 6.22 -11.79 11.52
N GLY A 147 6.92 -12.89 11.30
CA GLY A 147 8.15 -13.22 11.99
C GLY A 147 8.73 -14.55 11.55
N ASN A 148 9.93 -14.83 12.03
CA ASN A 148 10.60 -16.11 11.83
C ASN A 148 10.41 -16.98 13.08
N PHE A 149 9.93 -18.19 12.90
CA PHE A 149 9.80 -19.17 13.98
C PHE A 149 11.10 -19.97 14.18
N THR A 150 11.85 -20.11 13.10
CA THR A 150 13.18 -20.70 13.07
C THR A 150 14.03 -19.96 12.04
N GLU A 151 15.33 -20.27 11.95
CA GLU A 151 16.21 -19.75 10.92
C GLU A 151 15.70 -20.02 9.48
N ASN A 152 14.90 -21.07 9.33
CA ASN A 152 14.45 -21.58 8.04
C ASN A 152 12.97 -21.35 7.76
N VAL A 153 12.17 -21.02 8.77
CA VAL A 153 10.70 -20.97 8.65
C VAL A 153 10.16 -19.65 9.18
N GLY A 154 9.51 -18.89 8.32
CA GLY A 154 8.78 -17.71 8.68
C GLY A 154 7.29 -17.82 8.35
N ALA A 155 6.50 -16.87 8.86
CA ALA A 155 5.13 -16.66 8.43
C ALA A 155 4.78 -15.16 8.45
N ASN A 156 3.92 -14.74 7.52
CA ASN A 156 3.31 -13.42 7.53
C ASN A 156 1.81 -13.59 7.29
N LEU A 157 1.02 -13.12 8.22
CA LEU A 157 -0.43 -13.02 8.14
C LEU A 157 -0.79 -11.56 7.96
N PHE A 158 -1.73 -11.25 7.07
CA PHE A 158 -2.26 -9.90 6.96
C PHE A 158 -3.77 -9.88 6.85
N TRP A 159 -4.35 -8.76 7.27
CA TRP A 159 -5.68 -8.30 6.94
C TRP A 159 -5.60 -6.93 6.30
N LEU A 160 -6.22 -6.78 5.14
CA LEU A 160 -6.31 -5.55 4.36
C LEU A 160 -7.78 -5.21 4.15
N ARG A 161 -8.19 -3.99 4.51
CA ARG A 161 -9.45 -3.41 4.07
C ARG A 161 -9.21 -2.71 2.74
N ALA A 162 -9.63 -3.34 1.64
CA ALA A 162 -9.42 -2.82 0.31
C ALA A 162 -10.46 -1.76 -0.06
N GLU A 163 -11.71 -1.91 0.42
CA GLU A 163 -12.79 -0.96 0.15
C GLU A 163 -13.77 -0.92 1.33
N ASN A 164 -14.39 0.23 1.58
CA ASN A 164 -15.41 0.39 2.61
C ASN A 164 -16.38 1.52 2.27
N ASP A 165 -17.38 1.24 1.47
CA ASP A 165 -18.45 2.18 1.10
C ASP A 165 -19.61 2.19 2.13
N ASN A 166 -19.36 1.72 3.36
CA ASN A 166 -20.36 1.75 4.45
C ASN A 166 -20.58 3.14 5.05
N THR A 167 -19.82 4.15 4.61
CA THR A 167 -19.94 5.51 5.11
C THR A 167 -20.44 6.44 3.99
N ASN A 168 -21.66 6.95 4.12
CA ASN A 168 -22.04 8.16 3.39
C ASN A 168 -21.17 9.28 3.91
N GLY A 169 -20.23 9.78 3.19
CA GLY A 169 -19.32 10.93 3.36
C GLY A 169 -19.38 11.84 4.61
N TYR A 170 -20.24 11.55 5.58
CA TYR A 170 -20.47 12.28 6.83
C TYR A 170 -20.61 11.37 8.06
N GLY A 171 -20.02 10.16 8.03
CA GLY A 171 -19.94 9.29 9.22
C GLY A 171 -21.25 8.64 9.65
N LYS A 172 -22.23 8.56 8.79
CA LYS A 172 -23.41 7.72 9.01
C LYS A 172 -23.13 6.33 8.49
N TRP A 173 -23.05 5.38 9.39
CA TRP A 173 -23.02 3.96 9.03
C TRP A 173 -24.35 3.59 8.40
N HIS A 174 -24.34 3.02 7.20
CA HIS A 174 -25.51 2.37 6.64
C HIS A 174 -25.67 0.98 7.23
N ASP A 175 -26.93 0.56 7.46
CA ASP A 175 -27.29 -0.75 8.01
C ASP A 175 -26.91 -1.91 7.07
N ASP A 176 -26.57 -1.63 5.80
CA ASP A 176 -26.12 -2.64 4.83
C ASP A 176 -24.64 -2.95 5.05
N GLN A 177 -24.36 -3.94 5.88
CA GLN A 177 -23.00 -4.37 6.25
C GLN A 177 -22.16 -4.99 5.11
N ASN A 178 -22.70 -5.06 3.90
CA ASN A 178 -22.11 -5.78 2.77
C ASN A 178 -21.33 -4.89 1.77
N ASN A 179 -20.94 -3.68 2.16
CA ASN A 179 -20.27 -2.73 1.26
C ASN A 179 -18.74 -2.68 1.45
N ALA A 180 -18.18 -3.59 2.24
CA ALA A 180 -16.75 -3.68 2.46
C ALA A 180 -16.12 -4.78 1.62
N MET A 181 -14.87 -4.59 1.24
CA MET A 181 -14.01 -5.60 0.65
C MET A 181 -12.78 -5.79 1.53
N ASP A 182 -12.64 -7.00 2.06
CA ASP A 182 -11.56 -7.36 2.96
C ASP A 182 -10.76 -8.54 2.39
N PHE A 183 -9.44 -8.49 2.56
CA PHE A 183 -8.55 -9.60 2.23
C PHE A 183 -7.80 -10.06 3.48
N VAL A 184 -7.71 -11.38 3.62
CA VAL A 184 -6.84 -12.04 4.60
C VAL A 184 -5.87 -12.93 3.84
N GLY A 185 -4.58 -12.74 4.04
CA GLY A 185 -3.56 -13.51 3.36
C GLY A 185 -2.51 -14.07 4.32
N LEU A 186 -1.98 -15.22 3.96
CA LEU A 186 -0.89 -15.90 4.66
C LEU A 186 0.21 -16.25 3.68
N THR A 187 1.45 -15.94 4.04
CA THR A 187 2.65 -16.40 3.33
C THR A 187 3.56 -17.16 4.29
N LEU A 188 4.18 -18.24 3.82
CA LEU A 188 5.05 -19.10 4.59
C LEU A 188 6.42 -19.20 3.91
N PRO A 189 7.32 -18.23 4.10
CA PRO A 189 8.67 -18.31 3.55
C PRO A 189 9.47 -19.45 4.24
N LEU A 190 9.95 -20.37 3.41
CA LEU A 190 10.83 -21.48 3.78
C LEU A 190 12.17 -21.25 3.08
N THR A 191 13.25 -21.14 3.86
CA THR A 191 14.60 -20.86 3.35
C THR A 191 15.54 -21.99 3.73
N PHE A 192 16.13 -22.61 2.72
CA PHE A 192 17.14 -23.65 2.86
C PHE A 192 18.42 -23.20 2.15
N ASP A 193 19.50 -23.97 2.25
CA ASP A 193 20.75 -23.65 1.57
C ASP A 193 20.55 -23.57 0.05
N GLY A 194 20.65 -22.35 -0.48
CA GLY A 194 20.47 -22.08 -1.92
C GLY A 194 19.04 -22.21 -2.49
N VAL A 195 18.03 -22.48 -1.64
CA VAL A 195 16.65 -22.63 -2.08
C VAL A 195 15.70 -21.87 -1.15
N LYS A 196 14.82 -21.06 -1.74
CA LYS A 196 13.72 -20.41 -1.02
C LYS A 196 12.39 -20.79 -1.66
N ILE A 197 11.46 -21.26 -0.87
CA ILE A 197 10.12 -21.62 -1.31
C ILE A 197 9.13 -20.86 -0.44
N THR A 198 8.13 -20.22 -1.06
CA THR A 198 7.10 -19.48 -0.33
C THR A 198 5.73 -19.89 -0.83
N PRO A 199 5.11 -20.92 -0.22
CA PRO A 199 3.68 -21.15 -0.40
C PRO A 199 2.88 -20.03 0.24
N TRP A 200 1.74 -19.71 -0.37
CA TRP A 200 0.88 -18.64 0.11
C TRP A 200 -0.58 -18.88 -0.24
N GLY A 201 -1.46 -18.25 0.51
CA GLY A 201 -2.89 -18.22 0.22
C GLY A 201 -3.49 -16.88 0.63
N MET A 202 -4.57 -16.50 -0.05
CA MET A 202 -5.35 -15.30 0.26
C MET A 202 -6.83 -15.60 0.08
N TYR A 203 -7.65 -15.01 0.94
CA TYR A 203 -9.08 -15.09 0.92
C TYR A 203 -9.66 -13.67 0.91
N GLY A 204 -10.62 -13.42 0.02
CA GLY A 204 -11.28 -12.14 -0.14
C GLY A 204 -12.78 -12.24 0.14
N PHE A 205 -13.27 -11.33 0.98
CA PHE A 205 -14.69 -11.04 1.17
C PHE A 205 -15.05 -9.85 0.29
N VAL A 206 -15.95 -10.03 -0.66
CA VAL A 206 -16.38 -8.97 -1.58
C VAL A 206 -17.84 -8.65 -1.26
N GLY A 207 -18.07 -7.49 -0.70
CA GLY A 207 -19.42 -7.02 -0.38
C GLY A 207 -20.17 -6.55 -1.62
N SER A 208 -21.49 -6.53 -1.54
CA SER A 208 -22.40 -6.34 -2.68
C SER A 208 -22.27 -4.99 -3.41
N ARG A 209 -21.67 -3.98 -2.76
CA ARG A 209 -21.47 -2.65 -3.35
C ARG A 209 -20.01 -2.20 -3.33
N SER A 210 -19.11 -3.07 -2.90
CA SER A 210 -17.68 -2.73 -2.79
C SER A 210 -16.98 -2.51 -4.13
N LEU A 211 -17.61 -2.87 -5.24
CA LEU A 211 -17.10 -2.68 -6.60
C LEU A 211 -17.85 -1.60 -7.38
N GLY A 212 -18.81 -0.91 -6.77
CA GLY A 212 -19.63 0.13 -7.40
C GLY A 212 -19.65 1.43 -6.59
N GLY A 213 -19.91 2.55 -7.22
CA GLY A 213 -20.01 3.85 -6.58
C GLY A 213 -18.92 4.83 -7.00
N ASP A 214 -18.60 5.77 -6.12
CA ASP A 214 -17.62 6.84 -6.38
C ASP A 214 -16.16 6.34 -6.47
N ALA A 215 -15.93 5.05 -6.23
CA ALA A 215 -14.65 4.36 -6.32
C ALA A 215 -14.08 4.19 -7.75
N LYS A 216 -14.63 4.87 -8.73
CA LYS A 216 -14.27 4.71 -10.15
C LYS A 216 -12.79 5.01 -10.47
N GLY A 217 -12.14 5.86 -9.68
CA GLY A 217 -10.70 6.14 -9.80
C GLY A 217 -9.84 5.06 -9.14
N ASP A 218 -10.29 4.54 -8.00
CA ASP A 218 -9.53 3.60 -7.18
C ASP A 218 -9.63 2.16 -7.72
N ILE A 219 -10.71 1.86 -8.46
CA ILE A 219 -10.92 0.53 -9.09
C ILE A 219 -9.93 0.26 -10.22
N ASP A 220 -9.50 1.27 -10.97
CA ASP A 220 -8.50 1.09 -12.04
C ASP A 220 -7.13 0.74 -11.45
N ASP A 221 -6.79 1.29 -10.28
CA ASP A 221 -5.58 0.94 -9.53
C ASP A 221 -5.70 -0.44 -8.88
N MET A 222 -6.87 -0.79 -8.33
CA MET A 222 -7.15 -2.14 -7.82
C MET A 222 -7.13 -3.20 -8.93
N ARG A 223 -7.58 -2.88 -10.16
CA ARG A 223 -7.50 -3.78 -11.31
C ARG A 223 -6.08 -4.20 -11.65
N ALA A 224 -5.13 -3.28 -11.56
CA ALA A 224 -3.73 -3.57 -11.86
C ALA A 224 -3.13 -4.62 -10.92
N GLY A 225 -3.60 -4.66 -9.65
CA GLY A 225 -3.14 -5.61 -8.64
C GLY A 225 -4.03 -6.86 -8.45
N MET A 226 -5.25 -6.88 -9.01
CA MET A 226 -6.26 -7.91 -8.68
C MET A 226 -6.98 -8.47 -9.92
N LEU A 227 -6.28 -8.54 -11.04
CA LEU A 227 -6.80 -9.05 -12.33
C LEU A 227 -7.63 -10.34 -12.28
N PRO A 228 -7.40 -11.30 -11.35
CA PRO A 228 -8.21 -12.52 -11.29
C PRO A 228 -9.61 -12.34 -10.70
N VAL A 229 -9.89 -11.23 -10.00
CA VAL A 229 -11.19 -11.03 -9.30
C VAL A 229 -12.23 -10.46 -10.25
N LEU A 230 -11.78 -9.62 -11.18
CA LEU A 230 -12.69 -8.96 -12.12
C LEU A 230 -12.57 -9.62 -13.49
N PRO A 231 -13.67 -10.09 -14.10
CA PRO A 231 -13.63 -10.63 -15.45
C PRO A 231 -13.00 -9.62 -16.42
N SER A 232 -12.03 -10.07 -17.20
CA SER A 232 -11.38 -9.26 -18.23
C SER A 232 -12.45 -8.70 -19.18
N GLY A 233 -12.48 -7.39 -19.35
CA GLY A 233 -13.46 -6.71 -20.21
C GLY A 233 -14.78 -6.34 -19.54
N SER A 234 -14.92 -6.48 -18.21
CA SER A 234 -16.06 -5.94 -17.49
C SER A 234 -16.07 -4.41 -17.61
N ASP A 235 -17.11 -3.88 -18.24
CA ASP A 235 -17.39 -2.46 -18.19
C ASP A 235 -17.94 -2.14 -16.79
N LEU A 236 -17.12 -1.48 -15.96
CA LEU A 236 -17.50 -1.16 -14.58
C LEU A 236 -18.67 -0.20 -14.52
N THR A 237 -18.96 0.55 -15.59
CA THR A 237 -20.15 1.40 -15.68
C THR A 237 -21.44 0.57 -15.68
N THR A 238 -21.38 -0.72 -16.05
CA THR A 238 -22.52 -1.63 -16.00
C THR A 238 -22.71 -2.30 -14.65
N LEU A 239 -21.73 -2.21 -13.75
CA LEU A 239 -21.82 -2.74 -12.37
C LEU A 239 -22.64 -1.85 -11.43
N GLU A 240 -22.97 -0.62 -11.82
CA GLU A 240 -23.80 0.31 -11.03
C GLU A 240 -25.19 -0.24 -10.64
N GLY A 241 -25.61 -1.37 -11.17
CA GLY A 241 -26.87 -2.05 -10.83
C GLY A 241 -26.72 -3.49 -10.33
N ASN A 242 -25.55 -4.08 -10.48
CA ASN A 242 -25.33 -5.48 -10.11
C ASN A 242 -24.72 -5.57 -8.69
N ARG A 243 -25.58 -5.89 -7.73
CA ARG A 243 -25.17 -6.27 -6.37
C ARG A 243 -24.58 -7.69 -6.43
N SER A 244 -23.32 -7.82 -6.81
CA SER A 244 -22.61 -9.10 -6.72
C SER A 244 -21.78 -9.11 -5.45
N GLU A 245 -22.19 -9.91 -4.51
CA GLU A 245 -21.42 -10.26 -3.31
C GLU A 245 -20.82 -11.65 -3.50
N GLY A 246 -19.70 -11.92 -2.86
CA GLY A 246 -19.09 -13.23 -2.94
C GLY A 246 -17.78 -13.32 -2.19
N ASN A 247 -17.20 -14.49 -2.35
CA ASN A 247 -15.89 -14.78 -1.76
C ASN A 247 -14.97 -15.25 -2.87
N ALA A 248 -13.71 -14.82 -2.78
CA ALA A 248 -12.67 -15.25 -3.69
C ALA A 248 -11.50 -15.82 -2.88
N TRP A 249 -10.76 -16.75 -3.46
CA TRP A 249 -9.56 -17.29 -2.84
C TRP A 249 -8.49 -17.51 -3.88
N TRP A 250 -7.26 -17.36 -3.45
CA TRP A 250 -6.05 -17.57 -4.26
C TRP A 250 -5.08 -18.41 -3.47
N VAL A 251 -4.39 -19.27 -4.16
CA VAL A 251 -3.26 -20.03 -3.61
C VAL A 251 -2.15 -20.04 -4.63
N GLY A 252 -0.94 -20.04 -4.15
CA GLY A 252 0.24 -20.08 -4.98
C GLY A 252 1.48 -20.52 -4.24
N ILE A 253 2.52 -20.70 -5.00
CA ILE A 253 3.85 -21.03 -4.52
C ILE A 253 4.85 -20.29 -5.39
N THR A 254 5.82 -19.64 -4.76
CA THR A 254 7.00 -19.12 -5.44
C THR A 254 8.23 -19.87 -5.00
N GLY A 255 9.17 -20.05 -5.91
CA GLY A 255 10.43 -20.75 -5.63
C GLY A 255 11.60 -19.98 -6.21
N GLU A 256 12.70 -19.94 -5.48
CA GLU A 256 13.97 -19.35 -5.92
C GLU A 256 15.10 -20.32 -5.64
N MET A 257 15.99 -20.52 -6.60
CA MET A 257 17.17 -21.33 -6.47
C MET A 257 18.41 -20.54 -6.86
N THR A 258 19.37 -20.43 -5.94
CA THR A 258 20.62 -19.70 -6.13
C THR A 258 21.87 -20.60 -6.12
N THR A 259 21.66 -21.91 -6.07
CA THR A 259 22.72 -22.94 -5.99
C THR A 259 23.64 -22.92 -7.21
N PHE A 260 23.19 -22.39 -8.36
CA PHE A 260 23.95 -22.36 -9.61
C PHE A 260 24.58 -21.01 -9.88
N SER A 261 25.29 -20.43 -8.91
CA SER A 261 25.98 -19.13 -9.12
C SER A 261 26.85 -19.15 -10.41
N PRO A 262 26.75 -18.13 -11.29
CA PRO A 262 26.05 -16.84 -11.11
C PRO A 262 24.57 -16.84 -11.52
N PHE A 263 23.99 -17.95 -11.83
CA PHE A 263 22.59 -18.04 -12.27
C PHE A 263 21.62 -18.11 -11.10
N ARG A 264 20.50 -17.46 -11.23
CA ARG A 264 19.35 -17.51 -10.32
C ARG A 264 18.15 -18.02 -11.11
N LEU A 265 17.48 -19.04 -10.59
CA LEU A 265 16.22 -19.55 -11.12
C LEU A 265 15.10 -19.11 -10.16
N ALA A 266 14.01 -18.58 -10.74
CA ALA A 266 12.83 -18.15 -9.98
C ALA A 266 11.55 -18.42 -10.78
#